data_dc3305e8867be11e5852fbdcdac13a2a
#
_entry.id   dc3305e8867be11e5852fbdcdac13a2a
#
_cell.length_a   1.000
_cell.length_b   1.000
_cell.length_c   1.000
_cell.angle_alpha   90.00
_cell.angle_beta   90.00
_cell.angle_gamma   90.00
#
_symmetry.space_group_name_H-M   'P 1'
#
loop_
_entity.id
_entity.type
_entity.pdbx_description
1 polymer ?
#
loop_
_entity_poly.entity_id
_entity_poly.type
_entity_poly.pdbx_seq_one_letter_code
_entity_poly.pdbx_strand_id
1 'polypeptide(L)'
;VENEDLATHFPLERTYTEWKLSSFADGGVDMGGRFGGEGAGIVSSCQDCHMPVRAGLACRFGPEREDLRSHDFAGASSWVLDIIGRYYADDPAIDQDALAVGMAAANDMLARAASLELQQDAGGVLRTRVINESGHKLPTGHIEGRRAWVEVRLLDSGGNLLREYGHYDAGSAHLDEESTT
;
A
#
# COMPACT_ATOMS: atom_id res chain seq x y z
N VAL A 1 -24.53 -19.36 13.95
CA VAL A 1 -23.15 -19.76 14.31
C VAL A 1 -23.10 -19.62 15.82
N GLU A 2 -23.38 -20.72 16.51
CA GLU A 2 -23.40 -20.76 17.99
C GLU A 2 -21.95 -20.90 18.48
N ASN A 3 -21.47 -19.87 19.20
CA ASN A 3 -20.31 -19.92 20.12
C ASN A 3 -19.08 -20.74 19.68
N GLU A 4 -18.68 -20.67 18.44
CA GLU A 4 -17.38 -21.19 18.03
C GLU A 4 -16.31 -20.26 18.60
N ASP A 5 -15.37 -20.82 19.34
CA ASP A 5 -14.24 -20.09 19.88
C ASP A 5 -13.37 -19.55 18.73
N LEU A 6 -13.51 -18.26 18.43
CA LEU A 6 -12.75 -17.58 17.37
C LEU A 6 -11.23 -17.71 17.54
N ALA A 7 -10.75 -18.05 18.72
CA ALA A 7 -9.33 -18.29 18.98
C ALA A 7 -8.81 -19.57 18.32
N THR A 8 -9.70 -20.53 17.96
CA THR A 8 -9.34 -21.80 17.32
C THR A 8 -9.48 -21.77 15.80
N HIS A 9 -10.06 -20.71 15.22
CA HIS A 9 -10.22 -20.59 13.79
C HIS A 9 -8.90 -20.19 13.12
N PHE A 10 -8.65 -20.72 11.92
CA PHE A 10 -7.55 -20.25 11.09
C PHE A 10 -7.80 -18.78 10.68
N PRO A 11 -6.91 -17.87 11.06
CA PRO A 11 -7.10 -16.45 10.78
C PRO A 11 -6.78 -16.17 9.32
N LEU A 12 -7.80 -15.91 8.50
CA LEU A 12 -7.64 -15.50 7.11
C LEU A 12 -7.03 -14.10 7.00
N GLU A 13 -7.48 -13.19 7.85
CA GLU A 13 -7.01 -11.80 7.87
C GLU A 13 -6.73 -11.34 9.29
N ARG A 14 -5.61 -10.61 9.46
CA ARG A 14 -5.18 -10.12 10.77
C ARG A 14 -4.92 -8.62 10.81
N THR A 15 -5.26 -7.88 9.78
CA THR A 15 -4.95 -6.45 9.64
C THR A 15 -5.37 -5.64 10.87
N TYR A 16 -6.57 -5.88 11.41
CA TYR A 16 -7.01 -5.20 12.64
C TYR A 16 -6.17 -5.56 13.86
N THR A 17 -5.80 -6.83 14.02
CA THR A 17 -4.95 -7.27 15.15
C THR A 17 -3.55 -6.68 15.02
N GLU A 18 -3.01 -6.62 13.81
CA GLU A 18 -1.70 -6.02 13.53
C GLU A 18 -1.72 -4.53 13.87
N TRP A 19 -2.73 -3.80 13.42
CA TRP A 19 -2.92 -2.40 13.76
C TRP A 19 -3.04 -2.19 15.27
N LYS A 20 -3.83 -3.01 15.96
CA LYS A 20 -4.02 -2.93 17.42
C LYS A 20 -2.72 -3.08 18.20
N LEU A 21 -1.74 -3.80 17.65
CA LEU A 21 -0.43 -4.02 18.25
C LEU A 21 0.63 -3.01 17.76
N SER A 22 0.26 -2.08 16.89
CA SER A 22 1.15 -1.06 16.35
C SER A 22 1.12 0.21 17.20
N SER A 23 2.12 1.06 17.02
CA SER A 23 2.18 2.40 17.62
C SER A 23 1.03 3.31 17.20
N PHE A 24 0.38 3.02 16.07
CA PHE A 24 -0.75 3.80 15.58
C PHE A 24 -1.98 3.67 16.50
N ALA A 25 -2.22 2.49 17.07
CA ALA A 25 -3.33 2.29 18.00
C ALA A 25 -3.07 2.86 19.40
N ASP A 26 -1.81 3.13 19.75
CA ASP A 26 -1.40 3.65 21.05
C ASP A 26 -1.10 5.16 20.97
N GLY A 27 -2.17 5.95 20.77
CA GLY A 27 -2.08 7.41 20.71
C GLY A 27 -1.74 7.99 19.33
N GLY A 28 -1.49 7.16 18.34
CA GLY A 28 -1.17 7.56 16.97
C GLY A 28 0.31 7.88 16.74
N VAL A 29 0.63 8.09 15.47
CA VAL A 29 1.99 8.42 15.00
C VAL A 29 1.94 9.69 14.18
N ASP A 30 2.87 10.61 14.42
CA ASP A 30 3.06 11.76 13.54
C ASP A 30 3.72 11.29 12.24
N MET A 31 2.95 11.30 11.15
CA MET A 31 3.39 10.87 9.83
C MET A 31 3.78 12.04 8.92
N GLY A 32 3.86 13.26 9.45
CA GLY A 32 4.26 14.45 8.70
C GLY A 32 3.41 14.72 7.45
N GLY A 33 2.14 14.33 7.47
CA GLY A 33 1.24 14.46 6.34
C GLY A 33 1.33 13.36 5.27
N ARG A 34 2.15 12.32 5.47
CA ARG A 34 2.35 11.21 4.51
C ARG A 34 1.04 10.57 4.04
N PHE A 35 0.07 10.35 4.94
CA PHE A 35 -1.19 9.67 4.65
C PHE A 35 -2.42 10.57 4.79
N GLY A 36 -2.29 11.75 5.33
CA GLY A 36 -3.42 12.64 5.63
C GLY A 36 -3.46 13.86 4.72
N GLY A 37 -4.68 14.39 4.51
CA GLY A 37 -4.88 15.71 3.96
C GLY A 37 -4.24 16.80 4.83
N GLU A 38 -4.39 18.06 4.43
CA GLU A 38 -3.80 19.22 5.11
C GLU A 38 -4.06 19.20 6.61
N GLY A 39 -2.99 19.23 7.40
CA GLY A 39 -3.03 19.36 8.86
C GLY A 39 -3.16 18.09 9.68
N ALA A 40 -3.23 16.92 9.08
CA ALA A 40 -3.23 15.65 9.81
C ALA A 40 -1.81 15.22 10.18
N GLY A 41 -1.24 15.79 11.25
CA GLY A 41 0.06 15.36 11.78
C GLY A 41 -0.02 13.95 12.36
N ILE A 42 -0.99 13.69 13.22
CA ILE A 42 -1.17 12.42 13.94
C ILE A 42 -2.14 11.51 13.20
N VAL A 43 -1.69 10.32 12.86
CA VAL A 43 -2.49 9.24 12.25
C VAL A 43 -2.65 8.13 13.27
N SER A 44 -3.89 7.72 13.53
CA SER A 44 -4.18 6.65 14.50
C SER A 44 -5.15 5.60 14.00
N SER A 45 -6.09 5.97 13.15
CA SER A 45 -7.16 5.08 12.69
C SER A 45 -6.96 4.61 11.26
N CYS A 46 -7.66 3.52 10.90
CA CYS A 46 -7.70 3.04 9.51
C CYS A 46 -8.19 4.12 8.54
N GLN A 47 -9.16 4.93 8.99
CA GLN A 47 -9.75 6.00 8.18
C GLN A 47 -8.76 7.11 7.87
N ASP A 48 -7.80 7.39 8.76
CA ASP A 48 -6.82 8.46 8.55
C ASP A 48 -5.94 8.18 7.33
N CYS A 49 -5.63 6.91 7.07
CA CYS A 49 -4.87 6.49 5.90
C CYS A 49 -5.76 6.18 4.69
N HIS A 50 -6.88 5.45 4.89
CA HIS A 50 -7.67 4.85 3.81
C HIS A 50 -8.86 5.69 3.35
N MET A 51 -9.21 6.74 4.09
CA MET A 51 -10.34 7.62 3.79
C MET A 51 -9.88 9.09 3.83
N PRO A 52 -9.16 9.55 2.80
CA PRO A 52 -8.65 10.91 2.75
C PRO A 52 -9.78 11.94 2.84
N VAL A 53 -9.47 13.08 3.44
CA VAL A 53 -10.41 14.21 3.58
C VAL A 53 -10.47 14.97 2.26
N ARG A 54 -11.68 15.30 1.82
CA ARG A 54 -11.94 16.08 0.60
C ARG A 54 -13.09 17.05 0.83
N ALA A 55 -13.08 18.15 0.09
CA ALA A 55 -14.26 19.01 -0.03
C ALA A 55 -15.35 18.31 -0.85
N GLY A 56 -16.60 18.44 -0.46
CA GLY A 56 -17.71 17.86 -1.20
C GLY A 56 -19.05 17.88 -0.46
N LEU A 57 -20.05 17.26 -1.10
CA LEU A 57 -21.40 17.11 -0.55
C LEU A 57 -21.53 15.75 0.13
N ALA A 58 -21.82 15.73 1.41
CA ALA A 58 -22.07 14.49 2.15
C ALA A 58 -23.38 13.81 1.75
N CYS A 59 -24.35 14.57 1.24
CA CYS A 59 -25.60 14.06 0.70
C CYS A 59 -26.17 15.06 -0.32
N ARG A 60 -27.11 14.58 -1.16
CA ARG A 60 -27.69 15.36 -2.28
C ARG A 60 -28.22 16.74 -1.91
N PHE A 61 -28.72 16.92 -0.69
CA PHE A 61 -29.31 18.16 -0.21
C PHE A 61 -28.60 18.77 1.00
N GLY A 62 -27.40 18.25 1.30
CA GLY A 62 -26.55 18.77 2.39
C GLY A 62 -25.72 19.97 1.95
N PRO A 63 -25.16 20.70 2.92
CA PRO A 63 -24.17 21.71 2.62
C PRO A 63 -22.88 21.09 2.12
N GLU A 64 -22.13 21.84 1.35
CA GLU A 64 -20.73 21.52 1.02
C GLU A 64 -19.88 21.55 2.30
N ARG A 65 -18.95 20.60 2.42
CA ARG A 65 -18.08 20.45 3.57
C ARG A 65 -16.64 20.30 3.09
N GLU A 66 -15.70 20.87 3.83
CA GLU A 66 -14.27 20.75 3.57
C GLU A 66 -13.63 19.51 4.22
N ASP A 67 -14.36 18.87 5.13
CA ASP A 67 -13.88 17.78 5.99
C ASP A 67 -14.54 16.42 5.68
N LEU A 68 -15.01 16.21 4.46
CA LEU A 68 -15.67 14.98 4.08
C LEU A 68 -14.66 13.84 3.91
N ARG A 69 -14.83 12.78 4.69
CA ARG A 69 -14.05 11.55 4.51
C ARG A 69 -14.54 10.80 3.26
N SER A 70 -13.67 10.64 2.28
CA SER A 70 -13.99 9.86 1.08
C SER A 70 -13.97 8.37 1.35
N HIS A 71 -14.80 7.60 0.62
CA HIS A 71 -14.85 6.14 0.73
C HIS A 71 -13.94 5.47 -0.30
N ASP A 72 -12.74 5.98 -0.48
CA ASP A 72 -11.80 5.46 -1.47
C ASP A 72 -11.27 4.07 -1.10
N PHE A 73 -11.01 3.84 0.20
CA PHE A 73 -10.47 2.59 0.74
C PHE A 73 -9.28 2.06 -0.05
N ALA A 74 -8.43 2.96 -0.56
CA ALA A 74 -7.29 2.58 -1.37
C ALA A 74 -6.38 1.61 -0.60
N GLY A 75 -5.98 0.55 -1.27
CA GLY A 75 -5.09 -0.50 -0.76
C GLY A 75 -4.04 -0.88 -1.80
N ALA A 76 -3.60 -2.14 -1.78
CA ALA A 76 -2.52 -2.62 -2.64
C ALA A 76 -3.00 -3.30 -3.95
N SER A 77 -4.30 -3.32 -4.24
CA SER A 77 -4.88 -4.15 -5.30
C SER A 77 -5.18 -3.38 -6.59
N SER A 78 -4.25 -2.55 -7.07
CA SER A 78 -4.41 -1.80 -8.34
C SER A 78 -4.66 -2.73 -9.53
N TRP A 79 -4.01 -3.89 -9.58
CA TRP A 79 -4.14 -4.87 -10.65
C TRP A 79 -5.55 -5.49 -10.76
N VAL A 80 -6.29 -5.60 -9.66
CA VAL A 80 -7.69 -6.11 -9.68
C VAL A 80 -8.58 -5.17 -10.46
N LEU A 81 -8.41 -3.86 -10.27
CA LEU A 81 -9.17 -2.85 -11.00
C LEU A 81 -8.84 -2.87 -12.49
N ASP A 82 -7.58 -3.09 -12.87
CA ASP A 82 -7.16 -3.27 -14.26
C ASP A 82 -7.84 -4.49 -14.91
N ILE A 83 -7.86 -5.64 -14.21
CA ILE A 83 -8.54 -6.84 -14.69
C ILE A 83 -10.04 -6.59 -14.89
N ILE A 84 -10.70 -5.94 -13.92
CA ILE A 84 -12.13 -5.59 -14.04
C ILE A 84 -12.36 -4.72 -15.26
N GLY A 85 -11.54 -3.67 -15.44
CA GLY A 85 -11.65 -2.76 -16.59
C GLY A 85 -11.49 -3.46 -17.93
N ARG A 86 -10.57 -4.42 -18.04
CA ARG A 86 -10.35 -5.19 -19.27
C ARG A 86 -11.42 -6.24 -19.51
N TYR A 87 -11.79 -6.97 -18.47
CA TYR A 87 -12.75 -8.07 -18.60
C TYR A 87 -14.17 -7.59 -18.90
N TYR A 88 -14.54 -6.42 -18.37
CA TYR A 88 -15.84 -5.79 -18.57
C TYR A 88 -15.75 -4.50 -19.39
N ALA A 89 -14.82 -4.45 -20.37
CA ALA A 89 -14.56 -3.25 -21.16
C ALA A 89 -15.79 -2.72 -21.90
N ASP A 90 -16.69 -3.63 -22.34
CA ASP A 90 -17.90 -3.30 -23.10
C ASP A 90 -19.15 -3.20 -22.21
N ASP A 91 -19.04 -3.36 -20.90
CA ASP A 91 -20.16 -3.26 -19.98
C ASP A 91 -20.43 -1.80 -19.59
N PRO A 92 -21.59 -1.22 -19.98
CA PRO A 92 -21.90 0.17 -19.70
C PRO A 92 -22.14 0.46 -18.21
N ALA A 93 -22.24 -0.57 -17.36
CA ALA A 93 -22.33 -0.40 -15.91
C ALA A 93 -20.97 -0.16 -15.24
N ILE A 94 -19.88 -0.37 -15.97
CA ILE A 94 -18.51 -0.17 -15.46
C ILE A 94 -18.03 1.22 -15.82
N ASP A 95 -17.74 2.01 -14.79
CA ASP A 95 -17.15 3.32 -14.93
C ASP A 95 -15.61 3.18 -15.05
N GLN A 96 -15.09 3.25 -16.26
CA GLN A 96 -13.66 3.11 -16.57
C GLN A 96 -12.83 4.23 -15.95
N ASP A 97 -13.37 5.44 -15.86
CA ASP A 97 -12.68 6.58 -15.25
C ASP A 97 -12.55 6.38 -13.73
N ALA A 98 -13.60 5.87 -13.08
CA ALA A 98 -13.54 5.52 -11.66
C ALA A 98 -12.53 4.42 -11.37
N LEU A 99 -12.41 3.40 -12.24
CA LEU A 99 -11.38 2.36 -12.13
C LEU A 99 -9.98 2.96 -12.25
N ALA A 100 -9.75 3.86 -13.21
CA ALA A 100 -8.47 4.52 -13.39
C ALA A 100 -8.07 5.36 -12.16
N VAL A 101 -9.01 6.11 -11.60
CA VAL A 101 -8.82 6.86 -10.35
C VAL A 101 -8.49 5.91 -9.19
N GLY A 102 -9.20 4.80 -9.06
CA GLY A 102 -8.95 3.79 -8.03
C GLY A 102 -7.57 3.14 -8.15
N MET A 103 -7.12 2.83 -9.37
CA MET A 103 -5.76 2.32 -9.63
C MET A 103 -4.69 3.33 -9.23
N ALA A 104 -4.88 4.60 -9.60
CA ALA A 104 -3.95 5.67 -9.23
C ALA A 104 -3.86 5.82 -7.70
N ALA A 105 -4.99 5.81 -6.99
CA ALA A 105 -5.04 5.88 -5.54
C ALA A 105 -4.36 4.68 -4.86
N ALA A 106 -4.52 3.46 -5.40
CA ALA A 106 -3.86 2.27 -4.88
C ALA A 106 -2.34 2.33 -5.08
N ASN A 107 -1.87 2.77 -6.25
CA ASN A 107 -0.44 2.94 -6.52
C ASN A 107 0.19 4.03 -5.63
N ASP A 108 -0.51 5.14 -5.40
CA ASP A 108 -0.06 6.19 -4.49
C ASP A 108 0.01 5.69 -3.04
N MET A 109 -0.97 4.92 -2.59
CA MET A 109 -0.95 4.28 -1.26
C MET A 109 0.25 3.34 -1.12
N LEU A 110 0.53 2.49 -2.12
CA LEU A 110 1.69 1.60 -2.14
C LEU A 110 3.01 2.37 -2.08
N ALA A 111 3.14 3.46 -2.84
CA ALA A 111 4.34 4.29 -2.84
C ALA A 111 4.63 4.94 -1.48
N ARG A 112 3.61 5.16 -0.68
CA ARG A 112 3.70 5.75 0.67
C ARG A 112 3.80 4.71 1.79
N ALA A 113 3.52 3.44 1.51
CA ALA A 113 3.42 2.38 2.53
C ALA A 113 4.76 2.02 3.18
N ALA A 114 5.87 2.29 2.50
CA ALA A 114 7.21 2.02 3.02
C ALA A 114 8.19 3.14 2.66
N SER A 115 9.25 3.24 3.45
CA SER A 115 10.45 4.04 3.15
C SER A 115 11.64 3.12 2.98
N LEU A 116 12.60 3.56 2.14
CA LEU A 116 13.85 2.87 1.90
C LEU A 116 15.01 3.78 2.30
N GLU A 117 15.87 3.27 3.16
CA GLU A 117 17.15 3.90 3.48
C GLU A 117 18.28 3.07 2.91
N LEU A 118 19.25 3.73 2.28
CA LEU A 118 20.44 3.12 1.75
C LEU A 118 21.66 3.79 2.38
N GLN A 119 22.55 3.00 2.94
CA GLN A 119 23.82 3.45 3.53
C GLN A 119 24.97 2.60 3.00
N GLN A 120 26.07 3.26 2.63
CA GLN A 120 27.32 2.58 2.32
C GLN A 120 28.31 2.80 3.48
N ASP A 121 28.89 1.73 3.99
CA ASP A 121 29.96 1.83 4.98
C ASP A 121 31.34 2.06 4.34
N ALA A 122 32.36 2.33 5.17
CA ALA A 122 33.72 2.59 4.71
C ALA A 122 34.37 1.39 3.99
N GLY A 123 33.85 0.20 4.17
CA GLY A 123 34.31 -1.03 3.49
C GLY A 123 33.59 -1.25 2.14
N GLY A 124 32.70 -0.36 1.72
CA GLY A 124 31.93 -0.46 0.50
C GLY A 124 30.70 -1.35 0.59
N VAL A 125 30.34 -1.85 1.77
CA VAL A 125 29.16 -2.66 1.98
C VAL A 125 27.91 -1.77 1.96
N LEU A 126 26.94 -2.11 1.12
CA LEU A 126 25.64 -1.46 1.08
C LEU A 126 24.71 -2.09 2.12
N ARG A 127 24.09 -1.24 2.93
CA ARG A 127 23.05 -1.62 3.89
C ARG A 127 21.75 -0.96 3.49
N THR A 128 20.72 -1.78 3.32
CA THR A 128 19.38 -1.32 3.01
C THR A 128 18.49 -1.55 4.23
N ARG A 129 17.71 -0.53 4.59
CA ARG A 129 16.67 -0.63 5.61
C ARG A 129 15.33 -0.30 4.99
N VAL A 130 14.41 -1.24 5.03
CA VAL A 130 13.01 -1.04 4.65
C VAL A 130 12.23 -0.70 5.92
N ILE A 131 11.57 0.44 5.94
CA ILE A 131 10.75 0.91 7.05
C ILE A 131 9.28 0.76 6.64
N ASN A 132 8.53 0.01 7.43
CA ASN A 132 7.08 -0.08 7.27
C ASN A 132 6.45 1.19 7.87
N GLU A 133 5.82 1.99 7.01
CA GLU A 133 5.18 3.24 7.37
C GLU A 133 3.67 3.07 7.65
N SER A 134 3.17 1.85 7.56
CA SER A 134 1.76 1.55 7.81
C SER A 134 1.52 1.04 9.23
N GLY A 135 0.28 1.10 9.70
CA GLY A 135 -0.14 0.58 10.99
C GLY A 135 -0.31 -0.95 11.04
N HIS A 136 0.10 -1.68 10.02
CA HIS A 136 -0.04 -3.13 9.90
C HIS A 136 1.13 -3.71 9.10
N LYS A 137 1.23 -5.02 8.94
CA LYS A 137 2.26 -5.66 8.13
C LYS A 137 2.14 -5.30 6.64
N LEU A 138 3.24 -5.44 5.92
CA LEU A 138 3.32 -5.34 4.48
C LEU A 138 3.92 -6.64 3.91
N PRO A 139 3.14 -7.42 3.14
CA PRO A 139 1.71 -7.31 2.87
C PRO A 139 0.84 -7.69 4.08
N THR A 140 -0.42 -7.28 4.07
CA THR A 140 -1.44 -7.63 5.08
C THR A 140 -2.75 -8.07 4.41
N GLY A 141 -3.74 -8.46 5.21
CA GLY A 141 -5.02 -8.97 4.73
C GLY A 141 -4.84 -10.36 4.11
N HIS A 142 -5.43 -10.57 2.95
CA HIS A 142 -5.24 -11.79 2.16
C HIS A 142 -3.87 -11.74 1.47
N ILE A 143 -2.90 -12.44 2.04
CA ILE A 143 -1.49 -12.37 1.63
C ILE A 143 -1.12 -13.31 0.49
N GLU A 144 -1.96 -14.28 0.19
CA GLU A 144 -1.75 -15.22 -0.91
C GLU A 144 -1.64 -14.49 -2.25
N GLY A 145 -0.59 -14.77 -2.98
CA GLY A 145 -0.29 -14.13 -4.26
C GLY A 145 0.31 -12.71 -4.16
N ARG A 146 0.53 -12.20 -2.93
CA ARG A 146 1.23 -10.93 -2.71
C ARG A 146 2.68 -11.18 -2.36
N ARG A 147 3.58 -10.41 -2.99
CA ARG A 147 5.02 -10.46 -2.74
C ARG A 147 5.56 -9.06 -2.49
N ALA A 148 6.55 -8.97 -1.62
CA ALA A 148 7.38 -7.77 -1.47
C ALA A 148 8.85 -8.22 -1.53
N TRP A 149 9.65 -7.55 -2.34
CA TRP A 149 11.08 -7.84 -2.48
C TRP A 149 11.86 -6.54 -2.64
N VAL A 150 13.18 -6.65 -2.52
CA VAL A 150 14.09 -5.53 -2.78
C VAL A 150 14.81 -5.81 -4.10
N GLU A 151 14.69 -4.90 -5.05
CA GLU A 151 15.47 -4.88 -6.27
C GLU A 151 16.64 -3.92 -6.09
N VAL A 152 17.86 -4.37 -6.42
CA VAL A 152 19.06 -3.54 -6.35
C VAL A 152 19.71 -3.49 -7.73
N ARG A 153 19.84 -2.28 -8.27
CA ARG A 153 20.47 -2.04 -9.58
C ARG A 153 21.74 -1.21 -9.38
N LEU A 154 22.86 -1.75 -9.79
CA LEU A 154 24.14 -1.05 -9.83
C LEU A 154 24.32 -0.46 -11.24
N LEU A 155 24.47 0.84 -11.31
CA LEU A 155 24.64 1.56 -12.56
C LEU A 155 26.04 2.19 -12.61
N ASP A 156 26.60 2.31 -13.81
CA ASP A 156 27.79 3.12 -14.05
C ASP A 156 27.46 4.63 -14.06
N SER A 157 28.48 5.45 -14.22
CA SER A 157 28.31 6.93 -14.29
C SER A 157 27.52 7.40 -15.52
N GLY A 158 27.36 6.57 -16.53
CA GLY A 158 26.54 6.81 -17.72
C GLY A 158 25.10 6.31 -17.59
N GLY A 159 24.76 5.69 -16.44
CA GLY A 159 23.43 5.11 -16.21
C GLY A 159 23.23 3.71 -16.82
N ASN A 160 24.30 3.07 -17.32
CA ASN A 160 24.18 1.69 -17.83
C ASN A 160 24.16 0.71 -16.69
N LEU A 161 23.34 -0.34 -16.81
CA LEU A 161 23.23 -1.40 -15.82
C LEU A 161 24.52 -2.24 -15.79
N LEU A 162 25.17 -2.27 -14.61
CA LEU A 162 26.33 -3.13 -14.36
C LEU A 162 25.92 -4.45 -13.71
N ARG A 163 24.97 -4.40 -12.78
CA ARG A 163 24.49 -5.57 -12.05
C ARG A 163 23.09 -5.33 -11.51
N GLU A 164 22.30 -6.39 -11.42
CA GLU A 164 20.96 -6.36 -10.86
C GLU A 164 20.75 -7.56 -9.93
N TYR A 165 20.05 -7.35 -8.84
CA TYR A 165 19.64 -8.36 -7.88
C TYR A 165 18.14 -8.21 -7.61
N GLY A 166 17.45 -9.33 -7.51
CA GLY A 166 16.00 -9.32 -7.31
C GLY A 166 15.24 -8.88 -8.56
N HIS A 167 15.74 -9.22 -9.75
CA HIS A 167 15.05 -8.95 -11.00
C HIS A 167 13.70 -9.69 -11.05
N TYR A 168 12.65 -8.97 -11.43
CA TYR A 168 11.32 -9.55 -11.61
C TYR A 168 10.90 -9.49 -13.08
N ASP A 169 10.72 -10.66 -13.68
CA ASP A 169 10.16 -10.79 -15.02
C ASP A 169 8.62 -10.78 -14.94
N ALA A 170 8.02 -9.67 -15.33
CA ALA A 170 6.57 -9.48 -15.32
C ALA A 170 5.83 -10.40 -16.33
N GLY A 171 6.52 -10.89 -17.38
CA GLY A 171 5.93 -11.77 -18.39
C GLY A 171 5.76 -13.21 -17.88
N SER A 172 6.74 -13.71 -17.14
CA SER A 172 6.72 -15.04 -16.53
C SER A 172 6.32 -15.04 -15.06
N ALA A 173 6.18 -13.87 -14.44
CA ALA A 173 5.99 -13.69 -12.99
C ALA A 173 7.11 -14.34 -12.16
N HIS A 174 8.32 -14.42 -12.72
CA HIS A 174 9.48 -15.02 -12.07
C HIS A 174 10.32 -13.95 -11.35
N LEU A 175 10.66 -14.22 -10.10
CA LEU A 175 11.65 -13.47 -9.35
C LEU A 175 12.98 -14.25 -9.41
N ASP A 176 14.01 -13.61 -9.92
CA ASP A 176 15.35 -14.18 -9.97
C ASP A 176 16.00 -14.14 -8.58
N GLU A 177 15.96 -15.29 -7.88
CA GLU A 177 16.53 -15.45 -6.55
C GLU A 177 18.04 -15.78 -6.58
N GLU A 178 18.58 -16.24 -7.72
CA GLU A 178 19.98 -16.62 -7.84
C GLU A 178 20.93 -15.42 -7.83
N SER A 179 20.43 -14.25 -8.09
CA SER A 179 21.20 -12.99 -8.03
C SER A 179 21.54 -12.54 -6.60
N THR A 180 21.17 -13.28 -5.58
CA THR A 180 21.39 -12.97 -4.17
C THR A 180 22.69 -13.53 -3.57
N THR A 181 23.58 -14.08 -4.37
CA THR A 181 24.91 -14.56 -3.91
C THR A 181 26.01 -13.56 -4.11
#